data_1e57f520c90057c3dbbd7a4336dccdc2
#
_entry.id   1e57f520c90057c3dbbd7a4336dccdc2
#
_cell.length_a   1.000
_cell.length_b   1.000
_cell.length_c   1.000
_cell.angle_alpha   90.00
_cell.angle_beta   90.00
_cell.angle_gamma   90.00
#
_symmetry.space_group_name_H-M   'P 1'
#
loop_
_entity.id
_entity.type
_entity.pdbx_description
1 polymer ?
#
loop_
_entity_poly.entity_id
_entity_poly.type
_entity_poly.pdbx_seq_one_letter_code
_entity_poly.pdbx_strand_id
1 'polypeptide(L)'
;MNENIDLTKILKDCPNGFELYSTMWGTVLFREIDSFDYPVKCECRDGQLMRFTKEGYFFYYQGAECLLFPSKDQRDWSKFTAPWYKKEKFDPKTLQPFDKVLVRDGHEEKWNAILFSHFCNECNFPFAGNTTNWRYCIPYNNETKHLVGTTDEAPEFYRYWED
;
A
#
# COMPACT_ATOMS: atom_id res chain seq x y z
N MET A 1 -18.69 18.34 3.93
CA MET A 1 -19.31 17.00 3.91
C MET A 1 -18.29 16.03 4.48
N ASN A 2 -18.60 15.43 5.58
CA ASN A 2 -17.79 14.33 6.05
C ASN A 2 -18.08 13.15 5.13
N GLU A 3 -17.14 12.82 4.26
CA GLU A 3 -17.14 11.51 3.62
C GLU A 3 -17.29 10.48 4.74
N ASN A 4 -18.18 9.53 4.57
CA ASN A 4 -18.45 8.50 5.57
C ASN A 4 -17.15 7.72 5.83
N ILE A 5 -16.49 8.06 6.93
CA ILE A 5 -15.32 7.35 7.42
C ILE A 5 -15.74 5.92 7.73
N ASP A 6 -15.06 4.97 7.17
CA ASP A 6 -15.27 3.54 7.43
C ASP A 6 -13.96 2.93 7.93
N LEU A 7 -13.81 2.83 9.24
CA LEU A 7 -12.61 2.31 9.89
C LEU A 7 -12.38 0.83 9.60
N THR A 8 -13.42 0.07 9.23
CA THR A 8 -13.25 -1.34 8.85
C THR A 8 -12.46 -1.48 7.55
N LYS A 9 -12.53 -0.48 6.68
CA LYS A 9 -11.73 -0.40 5.46
C LYS A 9 -10.36 0.19 5.69
N ILE A 10 -10.30 1.29 6.47
CA ILE A 10 -9.04 1.99 6.77
C ILE A 10 -8.09 1.11 7.59
N LEU A 11 -8.62 0.38 8.58
CA LEU A 11 -7.85 -0.52 9.45
C LEU A 11 -7.81 -1.96 8.94
N LYS A 12 -8.29 -2.22 7.73
CA LYS A 12 -8.10 -3.51 7.09
C LYS A 12 -6.61 -3.85 7.03
N ASP A 13 -6.25 -5.06 7.44
CA ASP A 13 -4.87 -5.52 7.52
C ASP A 13 -3.98 -4.77 8.53
N CYS A 14 -4.57 -3.95 9.41
CA CYS A 14 -3.86 -3.30 10.49
C CYS A 14 -3.24 -4.35 11.44
N PRO A 15 -1.94 -4.25 11.75
CA PRO A 15 -1.31 -5.18 12.67
C PRO A 15 -1.92 -5.12 14.06
N ASN A 16 -2.12 -6.29 14.70
CA ASN A 16 -2.48 -6.36 16.11
C ASN A 16 -1.41 -5.66 16.96
N GLY A 17 -1.84 -4.81 17.88
CA GLY A 17 -0.93 -4.02 18.72
C GLY A 17 -0.54 -2.66 18.11
N PHE A 18 -1.07 -2.29 16.93
CA PHE A 18 -0.86 -0.96 16.37
C PHE A 18 -1.45 0.11 17.28
N GLU A 19 -0.69 1.17 17.57
CA GLU A 19 -1.11 2.25 18.45
C GLU A 19 -2.08 3.21 17.73
N LEU A 20 -3.24 3.40 18.35
CA LEU A 20 -4.23 4.41 18.01
C LEU A 20 -4.45 5.33 19.21
N TYR A 21 -5.22 6.37 19.04
CA TYR A 21 -5.54 7.32 20.10
C TYR A 21 -7.05 7.45 20.29
N SER A 22 -7.48 7.40 21.56
CA SER A 22 -8.84 7.71 21.94
C SER A 22 -8.86 8.94 22.83
N THR A 23 -9.82 9.84 22.61
CA THR A 23 -10.00 11.02 23.48
C THR A 23 -10.42 10.66 24.91
N MET A 24 -10.97 9.47 25.12
CA MET A 24 -11.42 8.99 26.46
C MET A 24 -10.32 8.21 27.20
N TRP A 25 -9.48 7.43 26.51
CA TRP A 25 -8.53 6.51 27.13
C TRP A 25 -7.06 6.79 26.78
N GLY A 26 -6.80 7.81 25.98
CA GLY A 26 -5.45 8.08 25.48
C GLY A 26 -4.99 7.06 24.44
N THR A 27 -3.76 6.59 24.55
CA THR A 27 -3.21 5.56 23.65
C THR A 27 -3.92 4.22 23.89
N VAL A 28 -4.45 3.65 22.80
CA VAL A 28 -5.07 2.32 22.76
C VAL A 28 -4.40 1.47 21.69
N LEU A 29 -4.42 0.15 21.87
CA LEU A 29 -3.85 -0.78 20.92
C LEU A 29 -4.96 -1.41 20.09
N PHE A 30 -4.84 -1.31 18.77
CA PHE A 30 -5.72 -2.03 17.84
C PHE A 30 -5.55 -3.54 18.02
N ARG A 31 -6.65 -4.27 18.05
CA ARG A 31 -6.63 -5.73 18.18
C ARG A 31 -7.11 -6.42 16.93
N GLU A 32 -8.32 -6.17 16.51
CA GLU A 32 -8.92 -6.81 15.33
C GLU A 32 -10.14 -6.06 14.83
N ILE A 33 -10.58 -6.38 13.61
CA ILE A 33 -11.89 -6.06 13.10
C ILE A 33 -12.71 -7.34 13.07
N ASP A 34 -13.90 -7.30 13.63
CA ASP A 34 -14.84 -8.41 13.59
C ASP A 34 -16.14 -8.06 12.86
N SER A 35 -17.09 -8.98 12.82
CA SER A 35 -18.35 -8.84 12.07
C SER A 35 -19.52 -8.34 12.91
N PHE A 36 -19.27 -7.82 14.11
CA PHE A 36 -20.31 -7.29 15.00
C PHE A 36 -20.65 -5.82 14.66
N ASP A 37 -21.72 -5.33 15.28
CA ASP A 37 -22.18 -3.92 15.12
C ASP A 37 -21.10 -2.88 15.53
N TYR A 38 -20.17 -3.28 16.40
CA TYR A 38 -19.03 -2.50 16.86
C TYR A 38 -17.73 -3.22 16.45
N PRO A 39 -17.37 -3.16 15.16
CA PRO A 39 -16.37 -4.05 14.60
C PRO A 39 -14.94 -3.74 14.99
N VAL A 40 -14.63 -2.51 15.40
CA VAL A 40 -13.25 -2.10 15.72
C VAL A 40 -12.97 -2.38 17.19
N LYS A 41 -12.10 -3.34 17.46
CA LYS A 41 -11.71 -3.77 18.80
C LYS A 41 -10.33 -3.22 19.16
N CYS A 42 -10.27 -2.51 20.27
CA CYS A 42 -9.03 -1.96 20.84
C CYS A 42 -8.87 -2.37 22.30
N GLU A 43 -7.67 -2.23 22.82
CA GLU A 43 -7.33 -2.48 24.23
C GLU A 43 -6.61 -1.28 24.81
N CYS A 44 -7.01 -0.81 25.96
CA CYS A 44 -6.31 0.24 26.68
C CYS A 44 -5.16 -0.31 27.53
N ARG A 45 -4.36 0.56 28.13
CA ARG A 45 -3.14 0.20 28.85
C ARG A 45 -3.36 -0.74 30.05
N ASP A 46 -4.53 -0.71 30.65
CA ASP A 46 -4.91 -1.58 31.79
C ASP A 46 -5.46 -2.95 31.33
N GLY A 47 -5.47 -3.23 30.02
CA GLY A 47 -5.93 -4.49 29.45
C GLY A 47 -7.44 -4.54 29.20
N GLN A 48 -8.18 -3.45 29.43
CA GLN A 48 -9.60 -3.39 29.14
C GLN A 48 -9.85 -3.34 27.64
N LEU A 49 -10.73 -4.21 27.14
CA LEU A 49 -11.15 -4.24 25.75
C LEU A 49 -12.29 -3.25 25.50
N MET A 50 -12.19 -2.53 24.40
CA MET A 50 -13.16 -1.55 23.96
C MET A 50 -13.53 -1.81 22.51
N ARG A 51 -14.76 -1.45 22.16
CA ARG A 51 -15.29 -1.60 20.80
C ARG A 51 -15.80 -0.26 20.28
N PHE A 52 -15.51 -0.01 19.03
CA PHE A 52 -15.93 1.19 18.32
C PHE A 52 -16.73 0.81 17.07
N THR A 53 -17.66 1.69 16.69
CA THR A 53 -18.36 1.58 15.42
C THR A 53 -17.40 1.76 14.24
N LYS A 54 -17.85 1.49 13.04
CA LYS A 54 -17.08 1.74 11.81
C LYS A 54 -16.74 3.23 11.60
N GLU A 55 -17.49 4.13 12.25
CA GLU A 55 -17.25 5.57 12.26
C GLU A 55 -16.35 6.03 13.41
N GLY A 56 -15.92 5.13 14.29
CA GLY A 56 -15.06 5.43 15.43
C GLY A 56 -15.80 5.88 16.70
N TYR A 57 -17.11 5.68 16.79
CA TYR A 57 -17.88 5.97 17.99
C TYR A 57 -17.76 4.83 19.02
N PHE A 58 -17.72 5.19 20.29
CA PHE A 58 -17.67 4.20 21.35
C PHE A 58 -19.06 3.57 21.60
N PHE A 59 -19.06 2.28 21.88
CA PHE A 59 -20.25 1.44 22.05
C PHE A 59 -21.35 2.03 22.98
N TYR A 60 -20.97 2.62 24.11
CA TYR A 60 -21.93 3.17 25.07
C TYR A 60 -22.31 4.64 24.81
N TYR A 61 -21.65 5.30 23.88
CA TYR A 61 -21.87 6.69 23.56
C TYR A 61 -22.62 6.81 22.23
N GLN A 62 -23.91 6.96 22.29
CA GLN A 62 -24.72 7.32 21.12
C GLN A 62 -24.63 8.82 20.79
N GLY A 63 -23.54 9.44 21.12
CA GLY A 63 -23.23 10.82 20.79
C GLY A 63 -22.49 10.93 19.48
N ALA A 64 -22.71 11.99 18.76
CA ALA A 64 -22.34 12.18 17.37
C ALA A 64 -20.85 12.44 17.09
N GLU A 65 -19.91 12.02 17.95
CA GLU A 65 -18.50 12.35 17.78
C GLU A 65 -17.62 11.09 17.69
N CYS A 66 -16.71 11.08 16.73
CA CYS A 66 -15.66 10.08 16.64
C CYS A 66 -14.71 10.22 17.84
N LEU A 67 -14.47 9.13 18.53
CA LEU A 67 -13.59 9.09 19.71
C LEU A 67 -12.29 8.31 19.46
N LEU A 68 -12.12 7.70 18.30
CA LEU A 68 -10.95 6.95 17.90
C LEU A 68 -10.23 7.65 16.74
N PHE A 69 -8.94 7.87 16.88
CA PHE A 69 -8.12 8.62 15.93
C PHE A 69 -6.79 7.91 15.63
N PRO A 70 -6.12 8.23 14.50
CA PRO A 70 -4.82 7.66 14.16
C PRO A 70 -3.75 7.91 15.22
N SER A 71 -3.70 9.12 15.79
CA SER A 71 -2.79 9.51 16.87
C SER A 71 -3.33 10.71 17.62
N LYS A 72 -2.67 11.09 18.70
CA LYS A 72 -3.01 12.30 19.47
C LYS A 72 -2.97 13.56 18.59
N ASP A 73 -1.99 13.64 17.70
CA ASP A 73 -1.72 14.81 16.85
C ASP A 73 -2.41 14.73 15.48
N GLN A 74 -2.73 13.52 15.02
CA GLN A 74 -3.47 13.29 13.78
C GLN A 74 -4.89 12.78 14.08
N ARG A 75 -5.87 13.69 13.99
CA ARG A 75 -7.28 13.38 14.27
C ARG A 75 -8.18 13.35 13.04
N ASP A 76 -7.57 13.34 11.86
CA ASP A 76 -8.27 13.31 10.59
C ASP A 76 -7.97 12.01 9.85
N TRP A 77 -8.93 11.09 9.87
CA TRP A 77 -8.79 9.81 9.16
C TRP A 77 -8.66 9.95 7.65
N SER A 78 -9.18 11.03 7.07
CA SER A 78 -9.07 11.27 5.62
C SER A 78 -7.62 11.53 5.17
N LYS A 79 -6.77 11.98 6.08
CA LYS A 79 -5.34 12.25 5.84
C LYS A 79 -4.44 11.13 6.34
N PHE A 80 -5.01 10.10 6.95
CA PHE A 80 -4.25 8.98 7.46
C PHE A 80 -3.80 8.07 6.32
N THR A 81 -2.51 7.84 6.26
CA THR A 81 -1.92 6.83 5.37
C THR A 81 -1.47 5.66 6.22
N ALA A 82 -2.10 4.51 6.02
CA ALA A 82 -1.80 3.31 6.77
C ALA A 82 -0.38 2.82 6.47
N PRO A 83 0.53 2.75 7.47
CA PRO A 83 1.92 2.35 7.24
C PRO A 83 2.07 0.87 6.89
N TRP A 84 1.05 0.05 7.16
CA TRP A 84 1.03 -1.37 6.78
C TRP A 84 0.52 -1.60 5.36
N TYR A 85 -0.04 -0.59 4.68
CA TYR A 85 -0.32 -0.70 3.26
C TYR A 85 1.01 -0.82 2.52
N LYS A 86 1.37 -2.03 2.13
CA LYS A 86 2.30 -2.21 1.02
C LYS A 86 1.61 -1.62 -0.20
N LYS A 87 2.11 -0.52 -0.72
CA LYS A 87 1.70 -0.07 -2.06
C LYS A 87 1.87 -1.28 -2.96
N GLU A 88 0.80 -1.72 -3.61
CA GLU A 88 0.92 -2.73 -4.65
C GLU A 88 1.94 -2.20 -5.63
N LYS A 89 3.05 -2.90 -5.75
CA LYS A 89 4.06 -2.61 -6.76
C LYS A 89 3.58 -3.16 -8.10
N PHE A 90 4.10 -2.62 -9.17
CA PHE A 90 3.88 -3.14 -10.50
C PHE A 90 4.23 -4.66 -10.54
N ASP A 91 3.32 -5.46 -11.06
CA ASP A 91 3.56 -6.89 -11.31
C ASP A 91 3.98 -7.10 -12.76
N PRO A 92 5.25 -7.46 -13.02
CA PRO A 92 5.74 -7.68 -14.37
C PRO A 92 5.05 -8.83 -15.11
N LYS A 93 4.37 -9.74 -14.41
CA LYS A 93 3.58 -10.82 -15.02
C LYS A 93 2.35 -10.31 -15.77
N THR A 94 1.97 -9.06 -15.55
CA THR A 94 0.86 -8.42 -16.30
C THR A 94 1.24 -7.96 -17.70
N LEU A 95 2.53 -7.95 -18.03
CA LEU A 95 3.01 -7.59 -19.37
C LEU A 95 2.49 -8.56 -20.43
N GLN A 96 2.08 -8.01 -21.56
CA GLN A 96 1.59 -8.76 -22.72
C GLN A 96 2.57 -8.65 -23.90
N PRO A 97 2.60 -9.65 -24.80
CA PRO A 97 3.36 -9.54 -26.03
C PRO A 97 3.04 -8.25 -26.79
N PHE A 98 4.11 -7.61 -27.29
CA PHE A 98 4.08 -6.31 -27.98
C PHE A 98 3.86 -5.08 -27.11
N ASP A 99 3.74 -5.21 -25.81
CA ASP A 99 3.78 -4.05 -24.91
C ASP A 99 5.10 -3.31 -25.09
N LYS A 100 5.03 -1.98 -25.18
CA LYS A 100 6.23 -1.15 -25.15
C LYS A 100 6.74 -1.04 -23.73
N VAL A 101 8.00 -1.40 -23.53
CA VAL A 101 8.62 -1.47 -22.21
C VAL A 101 9.98 -0.80 -22.19
N LEU A 102 10.46 -0.49 -21.00
CA LEU A 102 11.83 -0.08 -20.73
C LEU A 102 12.59 -1.23 -20.08
N VAL A 103 13.78 -1.48 -20.53
CA VAL A 103 14.63 -2.60 -20.06
C VAL A 103 16.06 -2.15 -19.78
N ARG A 104 16.69 -2.81 -18.81
CA ARG A 104 18.12 -2.72 -18.52
C ARG A 104 18.59 -3.96 -17.76
N ASP A 105 19.91 -4.23 -17.71
CA ASP A 105 20.48 -5.37 -16.99
C ASP A 105 21.12 -4.98 -15.67
N GLY A 106 21.53 -3.74 -15.52
CA GLY A 106 22.15 -3.21 -14.30
C GLY A 106 21.65 -1.82 -13.92
N HIS A 107 21.84 -1.44 -12.66
CA HIS A 107 21.44 -0.12 -12.16
C HIS A 107 22.25 1.02 -12.80
N GLU A 108 23.46 0.75 -13.24
CA GLU A 108 24.34 1.71 -13.90
C GLU A 108 24.13 1.77 -15.42
N GLU A 109 23.23 0.95 -15.95
CA GLU A 109 22.92 0.91 -17.36
C GLU A 109 21.74 1.83 -17.71
N LYS A 110 21.76 2.29 -18.96
CA LYS A 110 20.69 3.14 -19.48
C LYS A 110 19.45 2.31 -19.80
N TRP A 111 18.30 2.88 -19.54
CA TRP A 111 17.04 2.30 -19.95
C TRP A 111 16.88 2.34 -21.47
N ASN A 112 16.53 1.20 -22.05
CA ASN A 112 16.26 1.03 -23.46
C ASN A 112 14.79 0.74 -23.69
N ALA A 113 14.18 1.42 -24.67
CA ALA A 113 12.79 1.16 -25.06
C ALA A 113 12.75 0.03 -26.08
N ILE A 114 11.99 -1.02 -25.78
CA ILE A 114 11.79 -2.18 -26.67
C ILE A 114 10.32 -2.63 -26.67
N LEU A 115 10.00 -3.59 -27.54
CA LEU A 115 8.76 -4.33 -27.47
C LEU A 115 8.98 -5.62 -26.67
N PHE A 116 8.13 -5.86 -25.67
CA PHE A 116 8.16 -7.08 -24.90
C PHE A 116 7.66 -8.26 -25.73
N SER A 117 8.30 -9.40 -25.64
CA SER A 117 7.90 -10.63 -26.32
C SER A 117 7.21 -11.61 -25.36
N HIS A 118 7.97 -12.14 -24.41
CA HIS A 118 7.44 -13.12 -23.45
C HIS A 118 8.34 -13.21 -22.20
N PHE A 119 7.83 -13.91 -21.21
CA PHE A 119 8.57 -14.28 -20.00
C PHE A 119 9.37 -15.57 -20.22
N CYS A 120 10.63 -15.58 -19.78
CA CYS A 120 11.45 -16.78 -19.66
C CYS A 120 11.59 -17.15 -18.17
N ASN A 121 10.80 -18.09 -17.68
CA ASN A 121 10.80 -18.47 -16.27
C ASN A 121 12.08 -19.14 -15.78
N GLU A 122 12.86 -19.74 -16.70
CA GLU A 122 14.08 -20.49 -16.39
C GLU A 122 15.36 -19.70 -16.68
N CYS A 123 15.24 -18.44 -17.10
CA CYS A 123 16.35 -17.60 -17.49
C CYS A 123 16.77 -16.64 -16.38
N ASN A 124 18.07 -16.39 -16.24
CA ASN A 124 18.61 -15.33 -15.36
C ASN A 124 18.14 -13.92 -15.79
N PHE A 125 17.72 -13.77 -17.03
CA PHE A 125 17.19 -12.57 -17.65
C PHE A 125 15.76 -12.88 -18.12
N PRO A 126 14.75 -12.68 -17.26
CA PRO A 126 13.42 -13.24 -17.51
C PRO A 126 12.57 -12.50 -18.55
N PHE A 127 13.02 -11.31 -19.01
CA PHE A 127 12.25 -10.49 -19.94
C PHE A 127 12.80 -10.60 -21.35
N ALA A 128 12.12 -11.34 -22.20
CA ALA A 128 12.52 -11.49 -23.58
C ALA A 128 12.00 -10.36 -24.47
N GLY A 129 12.92 -9.72 -25.19
CA GLY A 129 12.63 -8.84 -26.33
C GLY A 129 12.78 -9.58 -27.65
N ASN A 130 12.89 -8.85 -28.77
CA ASN A 130 13.00 -9.46 -30.10
C ASN A 130 14.30 -10.26 -30.32
N THR A 131 15.40 -9.84 -29.71
CA THR A 131 16.74 -10.42 -29.95
C THR A 131 17.52 -10.70 -28.68
N THR A 132 17.09 -10.19 -27.54
CA THR A 132 17.85 -10.23 -26.29
C THR A 132 16.92 -10.34 -25.10
N ASN A 133 17.37 -10.99 -24.04
CA ASN A 133 16.70 -11.05 -22.77
C ASN A 133 17.28 -10.03 -21.78
N TRP A 134 16.44 -9.52 -20.89
CA TRP A 134 16.79 -8.45 -19.95
C TRP A 134 16.43 -8.82 -18.51
N ARG A 135 17.15 -8.23 -17.56
CA ARG A 135 16.95 -8.50 -16.13
C ARG A 135 15.79 -7.67 -15.55
N TYR A 136 15.74 -6.39 -15.89
CA TYR A 136 14.72 -5.45 -15.41
C TYR A 136 13.85 -4.95 -16.55
N CYS A 137 12.55 -4.92 -16.31
CA CYS A 137 11.56 -4.49 -17.31
C CYS A 137 10.43 -3.75 -16.63
N ILE A 138 10.13 -2.55 -17.10
CA ILE A 138 9.00 -1.74 -16.63
C ILE A 138 8.19 -1.24 -17.84
N PRO A 139 6.88 -0.94 -17.68
CA PRO A 139 6.09 -0.46 -18.80
C PRO A 139 6.57 0.94 -19.26
N TYR A 140 6.49 1.19 -20.54
CA TYR A 140 6.70 2.52 -21.13
C TYR A 140 5.38 3.29 -21.11
N ASN A 141 5.30 4.33 -20.30
CA ASN A 141 4.11 5.18 -20.17
C ASN A 141 4.49 6.64 -19.85
N ASN A 142 3.52 7.47 -19.52
CA ASN A 142 3.78 8.88 -19.21
C ASN A 142 4.66 9.09 -17.98
N GLU A 143 4.68 8.16 -17.05
CA GLU A 143 5.49 8.24 -15.83
C GLU A 143 6.93 7.75 -16.03
N THR A 144 7.16 6.88 -17.00
CA THR A 144 8.47 6.19 -17.20
C THR A 144 9.21 6.62 -18.46
N LYS A 145 8.52 7.20 -19.46
CA LYS A 145 9.10 7.56 -20.77
C LYS A 145 10.35 8.46 -20.70
N HIS A 146 10.45 9.29 -19.65
CA HIS A 146 11.58 10.19 -19.44
C HIS A 146 12.89 9.46 -19.08
N LEU A 147 12.77 8.19 -18.65
CA LEU A 147 13.92 7.36 -18.27
C LEU A 147 14.72 6.86 -19.49
N VAL A 148 14.14 6.87 -20.69
CA VAL A 148 14.83 6.37 -21.89
C VAL A 148 16.17 7.06 -22.08
N GLY A 149 17.24 6.26 -22.16
CA GLY A 149 18.61 6.75 -22.34
C GLY A 149 19.26 7.31 -21.05
N THR A 150 18.59 7.21 -19.92
CA THR A 150 19.12 7.62 -18.61
C THR A 150 19.46 6.41 -17.75
N THR A 151 20.26 6.62 -16.71
CA THR A 151 20.57 5.65 -15.66
C THR A 151 19.73 5.89 -14.40
N ASP A 152 18.78 6.82 -14.46
CA ASP A 152 17.96 7.19 -13.31
C ASP A 152 17.13 6.01 -12.79
N GLU A 153 16.85 6.01 -11.50
CA GLU A 153 16.03 4.97 -10.89
C GLU A 153 14.57 5.09 -11.35
N ALA A 154 13.95 3.93 -11.56
CA ALA A 154 12.52 3.87 -11.84
C ALA A 154 11.71 4.40 -10.64
N PRO A 155 10.50 4.98 -10.86
CA PRO A 155 9.61 5.31 -9.76
C PRO A 155 9.34 4.10 -8.87
N GLU A 156 9.18 4.33 -7.56
CA GLU A 156 9.05 3.27 -6.54
C GLU A 156 8.00 2.21 -6.88
N PHE A 157 6.87 2.62 -7.44
CA PHE A 157 5.79 1.71 -7.86
C PHE A 157 6.28 0.62 -8.84
N TYR A 158 7.22 0.94 -9.72
CA TYR A 158 7.72 0.02 -10.75
C TYR A 158 8.93 -0.80 -10.29
N ARG A 159 9.47 -0.54 -9.11
CA ARG A 159 10.63 -1.26 -8.55
C ARG A 159 10.23 -2.55 -7.83
N TYR A 160 9.57 -3.48 -8.55
CA TYR A 160 9.11 -4.77 -8.03
C TYR A 160 10.24 -5.68 -7.53
N TRP A 161 11.49 -5.39 -7.88
CA TRP A 161 12.68 -6.11 -7.43
C TRP A 161 13.21 -5.66 -6.05
N GLU A 162 12.65 -4.63 -5.49
CA GLU A 162 12.92 -4.14 -4.13
C GLU A 162 11.80 -4.61 -3.20
N ASP A 163 12.10 -5.51 -2.27
CA ASP A 163 11.19 -5.93 -1.20
C ASP A 163 11.44 -5.14 0.09
#